data_35c738fcfa8c57852e4700cfc91065f6
#
_entry.id   35c738fcfa8c57852e4700cfc91065f6
#
_cell.length_a   1.000
_cell.length_b   1.000
_cell.length_c   1.000
_cell.angle_alpha   90.00
_cell.angle_beta   90.00
_cell.angle_gamma   90.00
#
_symmetry.space_group_name_H-M   'P 1'
#
loop_
_entity.id
_entity.type
_entity.pdbx_description
1 polymer ?
#
loop_
_entity_poly.entity_id
_entity_poly.type
_entity_poly.pdbx_seq_one_letter_code
_entity_poly.pdbx_strand_id
1 'polypeptide(L)'
;MKRCKNGRIIPFLEAKMGFDSGPGIMYRGQALLLCQVIGKLPLTDADLVIKHASSRSYALFDYFKPEFIKSAQEQGYSFLHATKEWYRIAFQAGYMGYAPCNQLMEEKYALMSKIYETLRADPDMTDEQLRASLEPDDRKQLKRWDDMIHTVKMIARNQVRDEDTNP
;
A
#
# COMPACT_ATOMS: atom_id res chain seq x y z
N MET A 1 19.71 -1.59 10.76
CA MET A 1 18.37 -1.13 10.34
C MET A 1 17.63 -0.58 11.55
N LYS A 2 17.07 0.60 11.44
CA LYS A 2 16.33 1.16 12.56
C LYS A 2 15.03 0.41 12.77
N ARG A 3 14.82 -0.09 13.96
CA ARG A 3 13.52 -0.66 14.33
C ARG A 3 12.48 0.44 14.38
N CYS A 4 11.46 0.27 13.62
CA CYS A 4 10.26 1.03 13.78
C CYS A 4 9.42 0.30 14.84
N LYS A 5 9.21 0.90 15.98
CA LYS A 5 8.44 0.26 17.07
C LYS A 5 7.11 -0.32 16.60
N ASN A 6 6.50 0.36 15.66
CA ASN A 6 5.16 0.07 15.21
C ASN A 6 5.13 -0.34 13.74
N GLY A 7 6.29 -0.40 13.11
CA GLY A 7 6.37 -0.41 11.66
C GLY A 7 6.78 -1.73 11.06
N ARG A 8 6.25 -2.81 11.54
CA ARG A 8 6.55 -4.13 10.96
C ARG A 8 6.25 -4.21 9.48
N ILE A 9 5.21 -3.52 9.06
CA ILE A 9 4.78 -3.52 7.67
C ILE A 9 5.57 -2.53 6.84
N ILE A 10 5.88 -1.34 7.38
CA ILE A 10 6.56 -0.30 6.61
C ILE A 10 7.96 -0.71 6.17
N PRO A 11 8.85 -1.22 7.04
CA PRO A 11 10.15 -1.69 6.57
C PRO A 11 10.04 -2.74 5.47
N PHE A 12 9.07 -3.63 5.57
CA PHE A 12 8.84 -4.63 4.54
C PHE A 12 8.38 -3.98 3.23
N LEU A 13 7.43 -3.07 3.30
CA LEU A 13 6.94 -2.36 2.13
C LEU A 13 8.07 -1.57 1.46
N GLU A 14 8.90 -0.89 2.25
CA GLU A 14 10.07 -0.18 1.74
C GLU A 14 11.03 -1.12 1.02
N ALA A 15 11.34 -2.25 1.62
CA ALA A 15 12.27 -3.22 1.04
C ALA A 15 11.72 -3.89 -0.23
N LYS A 16 10.42 -4.19 -0.25
CA LYS A 16 9.82 -4.95 -1.36
C LYS A 16 9.18 -4.08 -2.42
N MET A 17 8.79 -2.86 -2.07
CA MET A 17 8.03 -1.98 -2.94
C MET A 17 8.73 -0.67 -3.25
N GLY A 18 9.92 -0.45 -2.70
CA GLY A 18 10.67 0.76 -2.99
C GLY A 18 10.09 2.04 -2.40
N PHE A 19 9.38 1.95 -1.28
CA PHE A 19 8.84 3.15 -0.63
C PHE A 19 9.92 4.08 -0.08
N ASP A 20 11.10 3.54 0.18
CA ASP A 20 12.21 4.30 0.71
C ASP A 20 12.96 5.01 -0.42
N SER A 21 12.25 5.81 -1.13
CA SER A 21 12.85 6.55 -2.25
C SER A 21 13.24 7.98 -1.87
N GLY A 22 13.24 8.30 -0.57
CA GLY A 22 13.52 9.65 -0.10
C GLY A 22 12.44 10.62 -0.56
N PRO A 23 12.80 11.83 -1.05
CA PRO A 23 11.83 12.78 -1.58
C PRO A 23 11.29 12.35 -2.93
N GLY A 24 11.34 11.06 -3.23
CA GLY A 24 11.01 10.53 -4.52
C GLY A 24 9.52 10.39 -4.78
N ILE A 25 9.25 9.92 -5.98
CA ILE A 25 7.90 9.69 -6.49
C ILE A 25 7.33 8.43 -5.83
N MET A 26 6.10 8.54 -5.33
CA MET A 26 5.34 7.39 -4.88
C MET A 26 4.38 6.97 -5.98
N TYR A 27 4.45 5.73 -6.39
CA TYR A 27 3.52 5.19 -7.37
C TYR A 27 2.12 5.10 -6.77
N ARG A 28 1.11 5.25 -7.64
CA ARG A 28 -0.28 5.25 -7.20
C ARG A 28 -0.64 4.01 -6.38
N GLY A 29 -0.25 2.84 -6.85
CA GLY A 29 -0.52 1.59 -6.15
C GLY A 29 0.15 1.48 -4.79
N GLN A 30 1.34 2.09 -4.64
CA GLN A 30 2.01 2.16 -3.34
C GLN A 30 1.22 3.00 -2.35
N ALA A 31 0.73 4.16 -2.79
CA ALA A 31 -0.10 5.01 -1.96
C ALA A 31 -1.43 4.33 -1.59
N LEU A 32 -2.04 3.64 -2.54
CA LEU A 32 -3.23 2.83 -2.28
C LEU A 32 -2.97 1.76 -1.22
N LEU A 33 -1.85 1.05 -1.33
CA LEU A 33 -1.48 0.03 -0.35
C LEU A 33 -1.24 0.60 1.04
N LEU A 34 -0.63 1.78 1.15
CA LEU A 34 -0.50 2.43 2.45
C LEU A 34 -1.87 2.70 3.08
N CYS A 35 -2.80 3.21 2.31
CA CYS A 35 -4.16 3.45 2.79
C CYS A 35 -4.86 2.16 3.18
N GLN A 36 -4.69 1.11 2.40
CA GLN A 36 -5.33 -0.19 2.66
C GLN A 36 -4.73 -0.92 3.85
N VAL A 37 -3.42 -0.97 3.93
CA VAL A 37 -2.71 -1.77 4.94
C VAL A 37 -2.65 -1.04 6.28
N ILE A 38 -2.23 0.21 6.28
CA ILE A 38 -2.06 0.99 7.51
C ILE A 38 -3.40 1.56 7.95
N GLY A 39 -4.15 2.16 7.03
CA GLY A 39 -5.42 2.81 7.34
C GLY A 39 -6.62 1.90 7.36
N LYS A 40 -6.48 0.66 6.89
CA LYS A 40 -7.60 -0.28 6.73
C LYS A 40 -8.74 0.28 5.88
N LEU A 41 -8.45 1.23 5.01
CA LEU A 41 -9.44 1.78 4.10
C LEU A 41 -9.75 0.79 2.98
N PRO A 42 -11.03 0.67 2.58
CA PRO A 42 -11.37 -0.07 1.36
C PRO A 42 -10.71 0.56 0.14
N LEU A 43 -10.50 -0.21 -0.91
CA LEU A 43 -9.85 0.30 -2.13
C LEU A 43 -10.57 1.51 -2.71
N THR A 44 -11.90 1.53 -2.66
CA THR A 44 -12.69 2.67 -3.14
C THR A 44 -12.38 3.96 -2.38
N ASP A 45 -12.27 3.88 -1.06
CA ASP A 45 -11.92 5.03 -0.22
C ASP A 45 -10.47 5.43 -0.41
N ALA A 46 -9.56 4.46 -0.50
CA ALA A 46 -8.16 4.72 -0.79
C ALA A 46 -7.99 5.45 -2.12
N ASP A 47 -8.75 5.06 -3.12
CA ASP A 47 -8.74 5.70 -4.42
C ASP A 47 -9.18 7.17 -4.34
N LEU A 48 -10.19 7.46 -3.54
CA LEU A 48 -10.64 8.84 -3.28
C LEU A 48 -9.56 9.65 -2.57
N VAL A 49 -8.90 9.08 -1.58
CA VAL A 49 -7.79 9.73 -0.87
C VAL A 49 -6.72 10.18 -1.86
N ILE A 50 -6.30 9.27 -2.73
CA ILE A 50 -5.25 9.57 -3.69
C ILE A 50 -5.70 10.62 -4.70
N LYS A 51 -6.95 10.52 -5.16
CA LYS A 51 -7.53 11.50 -6.07
C LYS A 51 -7.52 12.91 -5.45
N HIS A 52 -7.93 13.02 -4.20
CA HIS A 52 -7.96 14.32 -3.51
C HIS A 52 -6.56 14.84 -3.23
N ALA A 53 -5.61 13.98 -2.90
CA ALA A 53 -4.21 14.36 -2.74
C ALA A 53 -3.65 14.91 -4.05
N SER A 54 -3.88 14.21 -5.15
CA SER A 54 -3.40 14.62 -6.48
C SER A 54 -4.01 15.93 -6.96
N SER A 55 -5.27 16.17 -6.66
CA SER A 55 -5.96 17.43 -7.03
C SER A 55 -5.76 18.55 -6.01
N ARG A 56 -4.98 18.30 -4.97
CA ARG A 56 -4.72 19.24 -3.87
C ARG A 56 -5.98 19.69 -3.14
N SER A 57 -6.99 18.85 -3.11
CA SER A 57 -8.24 19.08 -2.38
C SER A 57 -8.07 18.63 -0.93
N TYR A 58 -7.28 19.38 -0.15
CA TYR A 58 -6.83 18.93 1.17
C TYR A 58 -7.96 18.77 2.19
N ALA A 59 -9.01 19.56 2.10
CA ALA A 59 -10.16 19.39 2.99
C ALA A 59 -10.83 18.04 2.77
N LEU A 60 -10.99 17.63 1.51
CA LEU A 60 -11.54 16.31 1.16
C LEU A 60 -10.55 15.20 1.47
N PHE A 61 -9.26 15.44 1.26
CA PHE A 61 -8.21 14.50 1.63
C PHE A 61 -8.25 14.21 3.13
N ASP A 62 -8.28 15.23 3.96
CA ASP A 62 -8.26 15.10 5.41
C ASP A 62 -9.55 14.52 5.99
N TYR A 63 -10.59 14.38 5.17
CA TYR A 63 -11.83 13.71 5.61
C TYR A 63 -11.55 12.29 6.13
N PHE A 64 -10.63 11.58 5.49
CA PHE A 64 -10.29 10.21 5.86
C PHE A 64 -9.18 10.10 6.92
N LYS A 65 -8.57 11.21 7.27
CA LYS A 65 -7.44 11.22 8.20
C LYS A 65 -7.75 10.60 9.57
N PRO A 66 -8.87 10.94 10.23
CA PRO A 66 -9.18 10.34 11.54
C PRO A 66 -9.29 8.82 11.48
N GLU A 67 -9.91 8.29 10.46
CA GLU A 67 -10.07 6.84 10.26
C GLU A 67 -8.72 6.17 10.01
N PHE A 68 -7.91 6.76 9.16
CA PHE A 68 -6.56 6.26 8.88
C PHE A 68 -5.72 6.19 10.16
N ILE A 69 -5.69 7.27 10.92
CA ILE A 69 -4.88 7.35 12.15
C ILE A 69 -5.40 6.38 13.21
N LYS A 70 -6.72 6.29 13.37
CA LYS A 70 -7.32 5.35 14.32
C LYS A 70 -6.92 3.91 13.98
N SER A 71 -7.05 3.51 12.74
CA SER A 71 -6.68 2.16 12.29
C SER A 71 -5.19 1.89 12.46
N ALA A 72 -4.37 2.88 12.16
CA ALA A 72 -2.93 2.77 12.35
C ALA A 72 -2.58 2.56 13.82
N GLN A 73 -3.21 3.32 14.72
CA GLN A 73 -2.98 3.18 16.15
C GLN A 73 -3.43 1.83 16.69
N GLU A 74 -4.53 1.30 16.20
CA GLU A 74 -5.01 -0.04 16.54
C GLU A 74 -4.02 -1.13 16.15
N GLN A 75 -3.20 -0.87 15.13
CA GLN A 75 -2.14 -1.77 14.69
C GLN A 75 -0.82 -1.55 15.41
N GLY A 76 -0.76 -0.60 16.34
CA GLY A 76 0.43 -0.33 17.12
C GLY A 76 1.27 0.85 16.65
N TYR A 77 0.85 1.59 15.62
CA TYR A 77 1.55 2.81 15.22
C TYR A 77 1.27 3.93 16.22
N SER A 78 2.29 4.74 16.52
CA SER A 78 2.07 5.94 17.31
C SER A 78 1.28 6.97 16.51
N PHE A 79 0.62 7.90 17.21
CA PHE A 79 -0.07 9.01 16.55
C PHE A 79 0.88 9.80 15.64
N LEU A 80 2.07 10.07 16.12
CA LEU A 80 3.07 10.81 15.32
C LEU A 80 3.46 10.05 14.06
N HIS A 81 3.71 8.76 14.20
CA HIS A 81 4.10 7.92 13.06
C HIS A 81 2.96 7.83 12.03
N ALA A 82 1.73 7.59 12.50
CA ALA A 82 0.56 7.54 11.63
C ALA A 82 0.35 8.87 10.90
N THR A 83 0.51 9.98 11.61
CA THR A 83 0.38 11.32 11.02
C THR A 83 1.44 11.56 9.94
N LYS A 84 2.67 11.15 10.18
CA LYS A 84 3.75 11.27 9.19
C LYS A 84 3.43 10.47 7.93
N GLU A 85 2.93 9.25 8.07
CA GLU A 85 2.57 8.43 6.93
C GLU A 85 1.39 9.03 6.15
N TRP A 86 0.42 9.61 6.84
CA TRP A 86 -0.69 10.29 6.19
C TRP A 86 -0.21 11.47 5.32
N TYR A 87 0.66 12.32 5.87
CA TYR A 87 1.19 13.45 5.13
C TYR A 87 2.19 13.04 4.05
N ARG A 88 2.87 11.91 4.21
CA ARG A 88 3.70 11.34 3.15
C ARG A 88 2.86 11.03 1.91
N ILE A 89 1.66 10.48 2.10
CA ILE A 89 0.72 10.25 1.01
C ILE A 89 0.37 11.57 0.33
N ALA A 90 0.03 12.59 1.12
CA ALA A 90 -0.35 13.90 0.58
C ALA A 90 0.73 14.50 -0.31
N PHE A 91 1.98 14.48 0.16
CA PHE A 91 3.09 15.10 -0.56
C PHE A 91 3.53 14.30 -1.77
N GLN A 92 3.64 12.99 -1.64
CA GLN A 92 4.20 12.16 -2.71
C GLN A 92 3.16 11.80 -3.77
N ALA A 93 1.90 11.65 -3.38
CA ALA A 93 0.84 11.38 -4.34
C ALA A 93 0.66 12.52 -5.35
N GLY A 94 0.95 13.75 -4.94
CA GLY A 94 0.87 14.91 -5.83
C GLY A 94 1.83 14.87 -7.01
N TYR A 95 2.86 14.04 -6.96
CA TYR A 95 3.86 13.90 -8.01
C TYR A 95 3.69 12.64 -8.86
N MET A 96 2.70 11.81 -8.59
CA MET A 96 2.53 10.52 -9.28
C MET A 96 2.37 10.66 -10.80
N GLY A 97 1.76 11.73 -11.26
CA GLY A 97 1.54 11.98 -12.69
C GLY A 97 2.81 12.33 -13.47
N TYR A 98 3.93 12.51 -12.81
CA TYR A 98 5.17 12.95 -13.42
C TYR A 98 6.21 11.84 -13.60
N ALA A 99 5.79 10.59 -13.57
CA ALA A 99 6.67 9.46 -13.78
C ALA A 99 6.32 8.68 -15.06
N PRO A 100 6.28 9.33 -16.23
CA PRO A 100 5.79 8.67 -17.45
C PRO A 100 6.68 7.53 -17.91
N CYS A 101 7.97 7.55 -17.58
CA CYS A 101 8.90 6.47 -17.93
C CYS A 101 8.73 5.20 -17.07
N ASN A 102 7.87 5.25 -16.06
CA ASN A 102 7.68 4.15 -15.11
C ASN A 102 6.27 3.55 -15.17
N GLN A 103 5.64 3.58 -16.35
CA GLN A 103 4.30 3.01 -16.51
C GLN A 103 4.23 1.55 -16.06
N LEU A 104 5.26 0.77 -16.33
CA LEU A 104 5.30 -0.63 -15.92
C LEU A 104 5.23 -0.76 -14.39
N MET A 105 5.92 0.11 -13.68
CA MET A 105 5.90 0.10 -12.21
C MET A 105 4.56 0.58 -11.66
N GLU A 106 3.94 1.57 -12.31
CA GLU A 106 2.58 1.99 -11.96
C GLU A 106 1.60 0.81 -12.08
N GLU A 107 1.69 0.08 -13.17
CA GLU A 107 0.84 -1.11 -13.40
C GLU A 107 1.11 -2.20 -12.36
N LYS A 108 2.39 -2.41 -12.02
CA LYS A 108 2.77 -3.39 -11.00
C LYS A 108 2.11 -3.10 -9.66
N TYR A 109 2.28 -1.89 -9.17
CA TYR A 109 1.77 -1.55 -7.84
C TYR A 109 0.25 -1.41 -7.82
N ALA A 110 -0.36 -0.98 -8.91
CA ALA A 110 -1.81 -0.97 -9.03
C ALA A 110 -2.37 -2.40 -8.96
N LEU A 111 -1.71 -3.36 -9.58
CA LEU A 111 -2.09 -4.76 -9.50
C LEU A 111 -1.93 -5.31 -8.09
N MET A 112 -0.83 -4.97 -7.41
CA MET A 112 -0.64 -5.37 -6.01
C MET A 112 -1.77 -4.88 -5.12
N SER A 113 -2.23 -3.65 -5.33
CA SER A 113 -3.34 -3.08 -4.56
C SER A 113 -4.64 -3.86 -4.78
N LYS A 114 -4.92 -4.25 -6.02
CA LYS A 114 -6.11 -5.06 -6.36
C LYS A 114 -6.04 -6.45 -5.72
N ILE A 115 -4.89 -7.08 -5.81
CA ILE A 115 -4.67 -8.39 -5.18
C ILE A 115 -4.83 -8.31 -3.67
N TYR A 116 -4.28 -7.27 -3.06
CA TYR A 116 -4.44 -7.06 -1.62
C TYR A 116 -5.91 -6.97 -1.23
N GLU A 117 -6.71 -6.20 -1.96
CA GLU A 117 -8.14 -6.05 -1.65
C GLU A 117 -8.87 -7.40 -1.73
N THR A 118 -8.54 -8.21 -2.72
CA THR A 118 -9.10 -9.55 -2.87
C THR A 118 -8.72 -10.46 -1.69
N LEU A 119 -7.44 -10.47 -1.33
CA LEU A 119 -6.93 -11.30 -0.23
C LEU A 119 -7.36 -10.79 1.14
N ARG A 120 -7.67 -9.51 1.26
CA ARG A 120 -8.20 -8.95 2.50
C ARG A 120 -9.52 -9.59 2.88
N ALA A 121 -10.35 -9.89 1.89
CA ALA A 121 -11.63 -10.56 2.11
C ALA A 121 -11.44 -12.05 2.42
N ASP A 122 -10.44 -12.69 1.82
CA ASP A 122 -10.13 -14.11 2.03
C ASP A 122 -8.61 -14.33 2.00
N PRO A 123 -7.92 -14.18 3.14
CA PRO A 123 -6.47 -14.32 3.20
C PRO A 123 -5.96 -15.73 2.88
N ASP A 124 -6.81 -16.73 2.96
CA ASP A 124 -6.45 -18.14 2.72
C ASP A 124 -6.77 -18.60 1.29
N MET A 125 -7.19 -17.67 0.44
CA MET A 125 -7.44 -17.97 -0.96
C MET A 125 -6.21 -18.61 -1.61
N THR A 126 -6.42 -19.68 -2.37
CA THR A 126 -5.32 -20.33 -3.09
C THR A 126 -4.87 -19.47 -4.25
N ASP A 127 -3.66 -19.72 -4.74
CA ASP A 127 -3.12 -18.99 -5.91
C ASP A 127 -4.02 -19.17 -7.14
N GLU A 128 -4.56 -20.37 -7.30
CA GLU A 128 -5.46 -20.65 -8.44
C GLU A 128 -6.76 -19.88 -8.32
N GLN A 129 -7.35 -19.83 -7.11
CA GLN A 129 -8.57 -19.06 -6.87
C GLN A 129 -8.32 -17.57 -7.08
N LEU A 130 -7.18 -17.08 -6.62
CA LEU A 130 -6.82 -15.69 -6.81
C LEU A 130 -6.70 -15.34 -8.29
N ARG A 131 -6.00 -16.17 -9.06
CA ARG A 131 -5.84 -15.95 -10.50
C ARG A 131 -7.17 -15.98 -11.22
N ALA A 132 -8.05 -16.88 -10.83
CA ALA A 132 -9.38 -16.99 -11.42
C ALA A 132 -10.25 -15.76 -11.11
N SER A 133 -10.01 -15.08 -10.00
CA SER A 133 -10.76 -13.89 -9.60
C SER A 133 -10.33 -12.61 -10.33
N LEU A 134 -9.14 -12.62 -10.95
CA LEU A 134 -8.60 -11.45 -11.63
C LEU A 134 -9.17 -11.30 -13.04
N GLU A 135 -9.25 -10.04 -13.49
CA GLU A 135 -9.57 -9.75 -14.89
C GLU A 135 -8.50 -10.32 -15.82
N PRO A 136 -8.84 -10.66 -17.09
CA PRO A 136 -7.87 -11.24 -18.02
C PRO A 136 -6.60 -10.42 -18.20
N ASP A 137 -6.72 -9.10 -18.26
CA ASP A 137 -5.56 -8.22 -18.43
C ASP A 137 -4.67 -8.25 -17.17
N ASP A 138 -5.28 -8.29 -15.99
CA ASP A 138 -4.55 -8.39 -14.74
C ASP A 138 -3.81 -9.72 -14.61
N ARG A 139 -4.45 -10.81 -15.03
CA ARG A 139 -3.78 -12.12 -15.07
C ARG A 139 -2.57 -12.12 -15.99
N LYS A 140 -2.69 -11.45 -17.13
CA LYS A 140 -1.58 -11.30 -18.07
C LYS A 140 -0.43 -10.51 -17.44
N GLN A 141 -0.74 -9.44 -16.76
CA GLN A 141 0.26 -8.63 -16.05
C GLN A 141 0.95 -9.43 -14.94
N LEU A 142 0.18 -10.24 -14.22
CA LEU A 142 0.72 -11.03 -13.11
C LEU A 142 1.85 -11.96 -13.52
N LYS A 143 1.84 -12.44 -14.76
CA LYS A 143 2.90 -13.32 -15.28
C LYS A 143 4.28 -12.67 -15.29
N ARG A 144 4.35 -11.36 -15.24
CA ARG A 144 5.61 -10.61 -15.21
C ARG A 144 6.26 -10.57 -13.82
N TRP A 145 5.52 -10.96 -12.76
CA TRP A 145 5.94 -10.75 -11.37
C TRP A 145 5.80 -12.03 -10.58
N ASP A 146 6.86 -12.85 -10.58
CA ASP A 146 6.82 -14.21 -10.04
C ASP A 146 6.48 -14.28 -8.55
N ASP A 147 6.93 -13.31 -7.77
CA ASP A 147 6.74 -13.32 -6.31
C ASP A 147 5.61 -12.43 -5.82
N MET A 148 4.85 -11.82 -6.73
CA MET A 148 3.82 -10.85 -6.33
C MET A 148 2.77 -11.45 -5.41
N ILE A 149 2.23 -12.61 -5.79
CA ILE A 149 1.17 -13.26 -4.99
C ILE A 149 1.69 -13.56 -3.59
N HIS A 150 2.89 -14.13 -3.51
CA HIS A 150 3.51 -14.45 -2.21
C HIS A 150 3.68 -13.20 -1.35
N THR A 151 4.21 -12.14 -1.94
CA THR A 151 4.44 -10.87 -1.24
C THR A 151 3.13 -10.29 -0.71
N VAL A 152 2.10 -10.24 -1.56
CA VAL A 152 0.81 -9.66 -1.14
C VAL A 152 0.11 -10.54 -0.11
N LYS A 153 0.25 -11.86 -0.21
CA LYS A 153 -0.29 -12.78 0.80
C LYS A 153 0.34 -12.56 2.17
N MET A 154 1.65 -12.35 2.22
CA MET A 154 2.33 -12.04 3.48
C MET A 154 1.78 -10.76 4.11
N ILE A 155 1.54 -9.74 3.31
CA ILE A 155 0.96 -8.48 3.77
C ILE A 155 -0.48 -8.71 4.27
N ALA A 156 -1.30 -9.40 3.49
CA ALA A 156 -2.72 -9.62 3.82
C ALA A 156 -2.91 -10.46 5.09
N ARG A 157 -2.01 -11.41 5.32
CA ARG A 157 -2.05 -12.27 6.51
C ARG A 157 -1.38 -11.63 7.72
N ASN A 158 -0.88 -10.41 7.57
CA ASN A 158 -0.12 -9.72 8.60
C ASN A 158 1.05 -10.57 9.13
N GLN A 159 1.66 -11.36 8.26
CA GLN A 159 2.80 -12.21 8.60
C GLN A 159 4.13 -11.50 8.41
N VAL A 160 4.08 -10.31 7.87
CA VAL A 160 5.27 -9.48 7.72
C VAL A 160 5.70 -9.02 9.10
N ARG A 161 6.81 -9.49 9.52
CA ARG A 161 7.43 -9.09 10.76
C ARG A 161 8.76 -8.45 10.47
N ASP A 162 9.12 -7.53 11.31
CA ASP A 162 10.46 -6.97 11.31
C ASP A 162 11.41 -8.07 11.79
N GLU A 163 12.24 -8.58 10.91
CA GLU A 163 13.21 -9.63 11.25
C GLU A 163 14.21 -9.14 12.30
N ASP A 164 14.38 -7.84 12.41
CA ASP A 164 15.23 -7.25 13.44
C ASP A 164 14.66 -7.40 14.84
N THR A 165 13.40 -7.79 14.98
CA THR A 165 12.79 -8.02 16.29
C THR A 165 13.00 -9.45 16.79
N ASN A 166 13.47 -10.35 15.95
CA ASN A 166 13.77 -11.72 16.36
C ASN A 166 15.13 -11.75 17.05
N PRO A 167 15.17 -12.28 18.27
CA PRO A 167 16.43 -12.43 18.96
C PRO A 167 17.33 -13.45 18.25
#